data_ad490357b2eca2b22b8d2dad4878042b
#
_entry.id   ad490357b2eca2b22b8d2dad4878042b
#
_cell.length_a   1.000
_cell.length_b   1.000
_cell.length_c   1.000
_cell.angle_alpha   90.00
_cell.angle_beta   90.00
_cell.angle_gamma   90.00
#
_symmetry.space_group_name_H-M   'P 1'
#
loop_
_entity.id
_entity.type
_entity.pdbx_description
1 polymer ?
#
loop_
_entity_poly.entity_id
_entity_poly.type
_entity_poly.pdbx_seq_one_letter_code
_entity_poly.pdbx_strand_id
1 'polypeptide(L)'
;MKKSISLIGMAGAGKSSIGKKLANYLKFELIDSDQLIEANQNKSLQEVLVENGIQEFKKIEEEVILSVEFNQTVLATGGSAIFSKKAMNFIKSNSSVIYLEVSFEDIMERVPDFSNRGFIKEDDQTMEHAFNERESIYREFADHIVTNNEGLESCFNKILSVI
;
A
#
# COMPACT_ATOMS: atom_id res chain seq x y z
N MET A 1 0.05 19.28 -12.71
CA MET A 1 -0.88 18.19 -12.43
C MET A 1 -0.07 16.90 -12.36
N LYS A 2 -0.13 16.18 -11.27
CA LYS A 2 0.60 14.89 -11.13
C LYS A 2 -0.03 13.86 -12.05
N LYS A 3 0.77 13.20 -12.88
CA LYS A 3 0.28 12.24 -13.88
C LYS A 3 0.24 10.79 -13.36
N SER A 4 0.68 10.55 -12.13
CA SER A 4 0.72 9.21 -11.52
C SER A 4 -0.14 9.15 -10.25
N ILE A 5 -0.56 7.97 -9.87
CA ILE A 5 -1.43 7.71 -8.71
C ILE A 5 -0.74 6.69 -7.82
N SER A 6 -0.75 6.91 -6.51
CA SER A 6 -0.29 5.91 -5.54
C SER A 6 -1.42 5.56 -4.58
N LEU A 7 -1.60 4.27 -4.37
CA LEU A 7 -2.59 3.71 -3.45
C LEU A 7 -1.88 3.27 -2.17
N ILE A 8 -2.31 3.84 -1.06
CA ILE A 8 -1.87 3.46 0.29
C ILE A 8 -3.04 2.90 1.09
N GLY A 9 -2.75 2.16 2.12
CA GLY A 9 -3.77 1.55 2.98
C GLY A 9 -3.32 0.20 3.52
N MET A 10 -4.12 -0.34 4.42
CA MET A 10 -3.85 -1.60 5.11
C MET A 10 -3.75 -2.79 4.13
N ALA A 11 -3.02 -3.82 4.50
CA ALA A 11 -3.11 -5.12 3.81
C ALA A 11 -4.58 -5.58 3.80
N GLY A 12 -5.06 -6.03 2.64
CA GLY A 12 -6.47 -6.39 2.47
C GLY A 12 -7.41 -5.23 2.12
N ALA A 13 -6.91 -3.99 2.03
CA ALA A 13 -7.73 -2.84 1.64
C ALA A 13 -8.15 -2.82 0.16
N GLY A 14 -7.56 -3.66 -0.68
CA GLY A 14 -7.92 -3.78 -2.11
C GLY A 14 -7.02 -2.98 -3.05
N LYS A 15 -5.85 -2.54 -2.60
CA LYS A 15 -4.91 -1.73 -3.41
C LYS A 15 -4.52 -2.39 -4.74
N SER A 16 -4.17 -3.67 -4.72
CA SER A 16 -3.76 -4.38 -5.95
C SER A 16 -4.90 -4.52 -6.94
N SER A 17 -6.10 -4.86 -6.50
CA SER A 17 -7.29 -5.00 -7.37
C SER A 17 -7.73 -3.65 -7.95
N ILE A 18 -7.81 -2.61 -7.12
CA ILE A 18 -8.13 -1.25 -7.54
C ILE A 18 -7.02 -0.70 -8.44
N GLY A 19 -5.76 -0.93 -8.09
CA GLY A 19 -4.61 -0.50 -8.88
C GLY A 19 -4.64 -1.07 -10.30
N LYS A 20 -4.92 -2.36 -10.43
CA LYS A 20 -5.06 -3.02 -11.74
C LYS A 20 -6.20 -2.41 -12.56
N LYS A 21 -7.35 -2.16 -11.95
CA LYS A 21 -8.49 -1.56 -12.63
C LYS A 21 -8.20 -0.13 -13.09
N LEU A 22 -7.59 0.69 -12.22
CA LEU A 22 -7.18 2.07 -12.54
C LEU A 22 -6.15 2.11 -13.66
N ALA A 23 -5.10 1.30 -13.57
CA ALA A 23 -4.05 1.24 -14.57
C ALA A 23 -4.62 0.88 -15.95
N ASN A 24 -5.50 -0.11 -16.02
CA ASN A 24 -6.18 -0.50 -17.26
C ASN A 24 -7.05 0.63 -17.83
N TYR A 25 -7.81 1.31 -16.98
CA TYR A 25 -8.70 2.39 -17.41
C TYR A 25 -7.93 3.62 -17.92
N LEU A 26 -6.90 4.03 -17.16
CA LEU A 26 -6.10 5.21 -17.46
C LEU A 26 -5.03 4.95 -18.54
N LYS A 27 -4.80 3.71 -18.91
CA LYS A 27 -3.67 3.27 -19.78
C LYS A 27 -2.31 3.59 -19.14
N PHE A 28 -2.21 3.44 -17.84
CA PHE A 28 -1.00 3.64 -17.04
C PHE A 28 -0.32 2.29 -16.76
N GLU A 29 0.96 2.36 -16.45
CA GLU A 29 1.70 1.21 -15.93
C GLU A 29 1.25 0.89 -14.49
N LEU A 30 1.07 -0.39 -14.19
CA LEU A 30 0.83 -0.85 -12.81
C LEU A 30 2.15 -1.31 -12.20
N ILE A 31 2.48 -0.75 -11.04
CA ILE A 31 3.58 -1.21 -10.20
C ILE A 31 3.00 -1.60 -8.84
N ASP A 32 3.28 -2.82 -8.40
CA ASP A 32 2.98 -3.31 -7.05
C ASP A 32 4.30 -3.48 -6.30
N SER A 33 4.50 -2.70 -5.23
CA SER A 33 5.78 -2.69 -4.52
C SER A 33 6.07 -4.01 -3.80
N ASP A 34 5.04 -4.73 -3.35
CA ASP A 34 5.20 -6.05 -2.75
C ASP A 34 5.72 -7.06 -3.78
N GLN A 35 5.17 -7.03 -4.98
CA GLN A 35 5.64 -7.89 -6.09
C GLN A 35 7.07 -7.55 -6.50
N LEU A 36 7.46 -6.27 -6.49
CA LEU A 36 8.83 -5.86 -6.77
C LEU A 36 9.80 -6.39 -5.71
N ILE A 37 9.43 -6.33 -4.42
CA ILE A 37 10.25 -6.90 -3.34
C ILE A 37 10.45 -8.40 -3.57
N GLU A 38 9.36 -9.13 -3.81
CA GLU A 38 9.41 -10.58 -4.05
C GLU A 38 10.27 -10.94 -5.27
N ALA A 39 10.12 -10.21 -6.37
CA ALA A 39 10.92 -10.41 -7.58
C ALA A 39 12.42 -10.11 -7.34
N ASN A 40 12.76 -9.02 -6.67
CA ASN A 40 14.14 -8.64 -6.39
C ASN A 40 14.82 -9.59 -5.40
N GLN A 41 14.09 -10.09 -4.42
CA GLN A 41 14.61 -11.02 -3.41
C GLN A 41 14.49 -12.50 -3.83
N ASN A 42 13.72 -12.80 -4.87
CA ASN A 42 13.35 -14.16 -5.28
C ASN A 42 12.77 -15.00 -4.13
N LYS A 43 11.95 -14.37 -3.30
CA LYS A 43 11.34 -14.93 -2.07
C LYS A 43 9.99 -14.28 -1.83
N SER A 44 9.12 -14.96 -1.07
CA SER A 44 7.88 -14.33 -0.60
C SER A 44 8.18 -13.21 0.43
N LEU A 45 7.25 -12.27 0.60
CA LEU A 45 7.38 -11.20 1.60
C LEU A 45 7.63 -11.76 3.00
N GLN A 46 6.94 -12.85 3.36
CA GLN A 46 7.11 -13.46 4.67
C GLN A 46 8.51 -14.04 4.86
N GLU A 47 9.06 -14.70 3.85
CA GLU A 47 10.44 -15.20 3.88
C GLU A 47 11.45 -14.05 4.01
N VAL A 48 11.25 -12.97 3.26
CA VAL A 48 12.11 -11.78 3.36
C VAL A 48 12.06 -11.19 4.76
N LEU A 49 10.87 -11.07 5.37
CA LEU A 49 10.69 -10.56 6.73
C LEU A 49 11.36 -11.45 7.78
N VAL A 50 11.12 -12.77 7.70
CA VAL A 50 11.66 -13.74 8.67
C VAL A 50 13.18 -13.80 8.63
N GLU A 51 13.77 -13.79 7.43
CA GLU A 51 15.22 -13.91 7.27
C GLU A 51 15.97 -12.63 7.63
N ASN A 52 15.38 -11.46 7.36
CA ASN A 52 16.08 -10.17 7.51
C ASN A 52 15.66 -9.39 8.76
N GLY A 53 14.51 -9.69 9.35
CA GLY A 53 13.92 -8.93 10.44
C GLY A 53 13.25 -7.62 10.00
N ILE A 54 12.53 -7.00 10.94
CA ILE A 54 11.68 -5.83 10.67
C ILE A 54 12.48 -4.64 10.11
N GLN A 55 13.62 -4.32 10.70
CA GLN A 55 14.37 -3.12 10.31
C GLN A 55 14.94 -3.23 8.90
N GLU A 56 15.48 -4.39 8.55
CA GLU A 56 16.01 -4.61 7.19
C GLU A 56 14.90 -4.73 6.16
N PHE A 57 13.77 -5.35 6.50
CA PHE A 57 12.60 -5.37 5.64
C PHE A 57 12.11 -3.96 5.30
N LYS A 58 12.06 -3.06 6.27
CA LYS A 58 11.69 -1.64 6.05
C LYS A 58 12.66 -0.94 5.10
N LYS A 59 13.96 -1.24 5.16
CA LYS A 59 14.95 -0.68 4.23
C LYS A 59 14.76 -1.21 2.82
N ILE A 60 14.54 -2.52 2.68
CA ILE A 60 14.28 -3.15 1.38
C ILE A 60 13.04 -2.52 0.72
N GLU A 61 11.97 -2.33 1.47
CA GLU A 61 10.76 -1.67 0.99
C GLU A 61 11.02 -0.21 0.59
N GLU A 62 11.75 0.55 1.41
CA GLU A 62 12.15 1.92 1.09
C GLU A 62 12.94 1.99 -0.23
N GLU A 63 13.96 1.14 -0.40
CA GLU A 63 14.80 1.10 -1.60
C GLU A 63 13.99 0.76 -2.85
N VAL A 64 13.09 -0.21 -2.75
CA VAL A 64 12.19 -0.59 -3.84
C VAL A 64 11.28 0.57 -4.24
N ILE A 65 10.68 1.26 -3.29
CA ILE A 65 9.82 2.42 -3.58
C ILE A 65 10.62 3.56 -4.22
N LEU A 66 11.82 3.84 -3.73
CA LEU A 66 12.68 4.89 -4.28
C LEU A 66 13.19 4.56 -5.70
N SER A 67 13.14 3.31 -6.12
CA SER A 67 13.48 2.88 -7.48
C SER A 67 12.35 3.05 -8.50
N VAL A 68 11.12 3.37 -8.05
CA VAL A 68 9.97 3.51 -8.93
C VAL A 68 10.09 4.73 -9.83
N GLU A 69 9.92 4.53 -11.13
CA GLU A 69 9.81 5.62 -12.10
C GLU A 69 8.33 6.02 -12.28
N PHE A 70 8.01 7.26 -11.93
CA PHE A 70 6.65 7.79 -12.02
C PHE A 70 6.41 8.45 -13.38
N ASN A 71 6.00 7.65 -14.36
CA ASN A 71 5.58 8.13 -15.68
C ASN A 71 4.26 7.48 -16.09
N GLN A 72 3.14 8.15 -15.81
CA GLN A 72 1.81 7.57 -16.01
C GLN A 72 1.68 6.20 -15.29
N THR A 73 1.98 6.20 -14.00
CA THR A 73 2.09 5.00 -13.17
C THR A 73 0.97 4.95 -12.14
N VAL A 74 0.41 3.78 -11.90
CA VAL A 74 -0.36 3.46 -10.70
C VAL A 74 0.51 2.59 -9.81
N LEU A 75 0.90 3.12 -8.67
CA LEU A 75 1.67 2.39 -7.65
C LEU A 75 0.72 1.86 -6.57
N ALA A 76 0.67 0.54 -6.39
CA ALA A 76 0.07 -0.10 -5.22
C ALA A 76 1.18 -0.38 -4.20
N THR A 77 1.12 0.26 -3.04
CA THR A 77 2.15 0.09 -2.00
C THR A 77 1.87 -1.08 -1.07
N GLY A 78 2.91 -1.63 -0.46
CA GLY A 78 2.77 -2.49 0.72
C GLY A 78 2.22 -1.71 1.92
N GLY A 79 1.62 -2.43 2.86
CA GLY A 79 0.96 -1.81 4.03
C GLY A 79 1.91 -1.07 4.98
N SER A 80 3.20 -1.40 4.96
CA SER A 80 4.24 -0.82 5.83
C SER A 80 5.13 0.23 5.16
N ALA A 81 4.88 0.57 3.89
CA ALA A 81 5.61 1.64 3.18
C ALA A 81 5.59 2.97 3.92
N ILE A 82 4.52 3.25 4.66
CA ILE A 82 4.31 4.46 5.46
C ILE A 82 5.32 4.65 6.61
N PHE A 83 6.03 3.61 7.02
CA PHE A 83 7.05 3.74 8.07
C PHE A 83 8.34 4.40 7.59
N SER A 84 8.52 4.57 6.26
CA SER A 84 9.60 5.36 5.68
C SER A 84 9.09 6.73 5.25
N LYS A 85 9.44 7.78 6.01
CA LYS A 85 9.14 9.17 5.62
C LYS A 85 9.79 9.53 4.29
N LYS A 86 10.98 9.01 4.01
CA LYS A 86 11.69 9.25 2.76
C LYS A 86 10.93 8.68 1.57
N ALA A 87 10.48 7.42 1.66
CA ALA A 87 9.66 6.78 0.63
C ALA A 87 8.32 7.53 0.44
N MET A 88 7.64 7.88 1.53
CA MET A 88 6.35 8.58 1.45
C MET A 88 6.46 9.98 0.87
N ASN A 89 7.50 10.74 1.21
CA ASN A 89 7.77 12.04 0.60
C ASN A 89 8.08 11.91 -0.89
N PHE A 90 8.82 10.89 -1.28
CA PHE A 90 9.11 10.58 -2.69
C PHE A 90 7.81 10.27 -3.47
N ILE A 91 6.96 9.39 -2.93
CA ILE A 91 5.65 9.08 -3.50
C ILE A 91 4.80 10.35 -3.63
N LYS A 92 4.68 11.13 -2.55
CA LYS A 92 3.86 12.34 -2.51
C LYS A 92 4.34 13.44 -3.48
N SER A 93 5.64 13.50 -3.74
CA SER A 93 6.20 14.45 -4.72
C SER A 93 5.90 14.05 -6.17
N ASN A 94 5.74 12.77 -6.46
CA ASN A 94 5.64 12.23 -7.81
C ASN A 94 4.24 11.76 -8.23
N SER A 95 3.32 11.56 -7.27
CA SER A 95 1.98 11.02 -7.53
C SER A 95 0.91 11.67 -6.66
N SER A 96 -0.35 11.53 -7.07
CA SER A 96 -1.51 11.80 -6.21
C SER A 96 -1.73 10.60 -5.29
N VAL A 97 -1.69 10.82 -3.98
CA VAL A 97 -1.76 9.76 -2.97
C VAL A 97 -3.20 9.55 -2.53
N ILE A 98 -3.71 8.34 -2.75
CA ILE A 98 -5.07 7.94 -2.37
C ILE A 98 -4.98 6.90 -1.26
N TYR A 99 -5.55 7.22 -0.10
CA TYR A 99 -5.73 6.25 0.98
C TYR A 99 -7.02 5.47 0.77
N LEU A 100 -6.91 4.16 0.61
CA LEU A 100 -8.05 3.25 0.62
C LEU A 100 -8.41 2.91 2.06
N GLU A 101 -9.44 3.57 2.57
CA GLU A 101 -9.92 3.40 3.94
C GLU A 101 -10.86 2.20 4.03
N VAL A 102 -10.55 1.29 4.94
CA VAL A 102 -11.37 0.13 5.29
C VAL A 102 -11.35 0.00 6.80
N SER A 103 -12.49 -0.31 7.43
CA SER A 103 -12.58 -0.49 8.89
C SER A 103 -11.71 -1.67 9.36
N PHE A 104 -11.33 -1.65 10.64
CA PHE A 104 -10.59 -2.75 11.24
C PHE A 104 -11.36 -4.08 11.13
N GLU A 105 -12.65 -4.05 11.41
CA GLU A 105 -13.54 -5.20 11.34
C GLU A 105 -13.56 -5.80 9.92
N ASP A 106 -13.72 -4.96 8.90
CA ASP A 106 -13.72 -5.41 7.50
C ASP A 106 -12.35 -5.95 7.06
N ILE A 107 -11.26 -5.35 7.51
CA ILE A 107 -9.91 -5.87 7.27
C ILE A 107 -9.73 -7.25 7.89
N MET A 108 -10.16 -7.45 9.13
CA MET A 108 -10.05 -8.74 9.82
C MET A 108 -10.93 -9.81 9.18
N GLU A 109 -12.08 -9.43 8.61
CA GLU A 109 -12.92 -10.35 7.85
C GLU A 109 -12.28 -10.76 6.51
N ARG A 110 -11.69 -9.79 5.79
CA ARG A 110 -11.01 -10.04 4.50
C ARG A 110 -9.72 -10.83 4.65
N VAL A 111 -8.99 -10.61 5.74
CA VAL A 111 -7.68 -11.22 6.02
C VAL A 111 -7.69 -11.82 7.43
N PRO A 112 -8.26 -13.02 7.60
CA PRO A 112 -8.33 -13.65 8.91
C PRO A 112 -6.96 -14.09 9.46
N ASP A 113 -5.96 -14.26 8.58
CA ASP A 113 -4.59 -14.64 8.95
C ASP A 113 -3.55 -13.78 8.21
N PHE A 114 -2.73 -13.05 8.97
CA PHE A 114 -1.64 -12.22 8.46
C PHE A 114 -0.27 -12.91 8.47
N SER A 115 -0.16 -14.15 8.95
CA SER A 115 1.14 -14.81 9.18
C SER A 115 1.99 -15.03 7.92
N ASN A 116 1.37 -15.04 6.74
CA ASN A 116 2.05 -15.28 5.45
C ASN A 116 2.10 -14.04 4.55
N ARG A 117 1.93 -12.84 5.11
CA ARG A 117 1.82 -11.60 4.31
C ARG A 117 2.98 -10.64 4.46
N GLY A 118 4.04 -10.99 5.17
CA GLY A 118 5.10 -10.05 5.50
C GLY A 118 4.60 -8.85 6.32
N PHE A 119 3.62 -9.07 7.18
CA PHE A 119 3.01 -8.02 7.99
C PHE A 119 3.89 -7.66 9.18
N ILE A 120 4.34 -6.39 9.22
CA ILE A 120 5.18 -5.88 10.29
C ILE A 120 4.33 -5.52 11.51
N LYS A 121 4.58 -6.20 12.63
CA LYS A 121 3.96 -5.94 13.92
C LYS A 121 4.94 -6.36 15.02
N GLU A 122 5.08 -5.56 16.06
CA GLU A 122 5.83 -5.95 17.26
C GLU A 122 5.10 -7.07 18.01
N ASP A 123 5.85 -7.93 18.69
CA ASP A 123 5.30 -9.12 19.34
C ASP A 123 4.27 -8.81 20.43
N ASP A 124 4.45 -7.69 21.15
CA ASP A 124 3.56 -7.22 22.21
C ASP A 124 2.40 -6.33 21.71
N GLN A 125 2.38 -6.01 20.41
CA GLN A 125 1.37 -5.17 19.79
C GLN A 125 0.15 -6.00 19.34
N THR A 126 -1.06 -5.53 19.66
CA THR A 126 -2.29 -6.13 19.11
C THR A 126 -2.48 -5.75 17.64
N MET A 127 -3.27 -6.52 16.89
CA MET A 127 -3.61 -6.18 15.50
C MET A 127 -4.37 -4.86 15.42
N GLU A 128 -5.28 -4.60 16.35
CA GLU A 128 -6.03 -3.35 16.42
C GLU A 128 -5.12 -2.14 16.68
N HIS A 129 -4.16 -2.28 17.59
CA HIS A 129 -3.15 -1.24 17.83
C HIS A 129 -2.30 -0.98 16.59
N ALA A 130 -1.82 -2.04 15.91
CA ALA A 130 -1.07 -1.92 14.67
C ALA A 130 -1.89 -1.27 13.55
N PHE A 131 -3.18 -1.57 13.47
CA PHE A 131 -4.11 -0.93 12.54
C PHE A 131 -4.26 0.57 12.82
N ASN A 132 -4.55 0.94 14.07
CA ASN A 132 -4.78 2.34 14.47
C ASN A 132 -3.54 3.21 14.27
N GLU A 133 -2.36 2.68 14.56
CA GLU A 133 -1.08 3.36 14.29
C GLU A 133 -0.92 3.67 12.81
N ARG A 134 -1.17 2.69 11.94
CA ARG A 134 -1.07 2.87 10.50
C ARG A 134 -2.12 3.83 9.95
N GLU A 135 -3.36 3.74 10.42
CA GLU A 135 -4.45 4.60 9.97
C GLU A 135 -4.12 6.09 10.13
N SER A 136 -3.56 6.46 11.27
CA SER A 136 -3.10 7.82 11.54
C SER A 136 -2.08 8.30 10.50
N ILE A 137 -1.12 7.45 10.16
CA ILE A 137 -0.07 7.78 9.19
C ILE A 137 -0.63 7.82 7.75
N TYR A 138 -1.51 6.90 7.37
CA TYR A 138 -2.16 6.94 6.05
C TYR A 138 -2.89 8.27 5.83
N ARG A 139 -3.63 8.74 6.84
CA ARG A 139 -4.35 10.02 6.77
C ARG A 139 -3.41 11.21 6.62
N GLU A 140 -2.24 11.19 7.26
CA GLU A 140 -1.24 12.26 7.17
C GLU A 140 -0.69 12.41 5.74
N PHE A 141 -0.44 11.30 5.05
CA PHE A 141 0.16 11.34 3.71
C PHE A 141 -0.84 11.43 2.57
N ALA A 142 -2.11 11.11 2.79
CA ALA A 142 -3.13 11.09 1.75
C ALA A 142 -3.43 12.48 1.18
N ASP A 143 -3.53 12.57 -0.14
CA ASP A 143 -4.15 13.73 -0.82
C ASP A 143 -5.68 13.53 -0.89
N HIS A 144 -6.14 12.28 -1.02
CA HIS A 144 -7.54 11.88 -1.01
C HIS A 144 -7.76 10.64 -0.16
N ILE A 145 -8.91 10.58 0.52
CA ILE A 145 -9.35 9.40 1.28
C ILE A 145 -10.59 8.84 0.61
N VAL A 146 -10.54 7.57 0.23
CA VAL A 146 -11.63 6.86 -0.44
C VAL A 146 -11.95 5.59 0.32
N THR A 147 -13.21 5.44 0.75
CA THR A 147 -13.68 4.23 1.42
C THR A 147 -13.85 3.08 0.44
N ASN A 148 -13.40 1.88 0.83
CA ASN A 148 -13.56 0.65 0.06
C ASN A 148 -14.33 -0.42 0.86
N ASN A 149 -15.58 -0.11 1.20
CA ASN A 149 -16.49 -0.96 1.96
C ASN A 149 -17.76 -1.39 1.18
N GLU A 150 -17.92 -0.90 -0.04
CA GLU A 150 -19.10 -1.16 -0.90
C GLU A 150 -18.76 -1.91 -2.19
N GLY A 151 -17.55 -2.49 -2.25
CA GLY A 151 -17.08 -3.25 -3.40
C GLY A 151 -16.25 -2.46 -4.40
N LEU A 152 -15.62 -3.20 -5.32
CA LEU A 152 -14.61 -2.71 -6.25
C LEU A 152 -15.13 -1.57 -7.15
N GLU A 153 -16.35 -1.71 -7.70
CA GLU A 153 -16.93 -0.72 -8.62
C GLU A 153 -17.23 0.60 -7.93
N SER A 154 -17.80 0.55 -6.72
CA SER A 154 -18.07 1.76 -5.94
C SER A 154 -16.78 2.50 -5.61
N CYS A 155 -15.77 1.79 -5.11
CA CYS A 155 -14.46 2.35 -4.81
C CYS A 155 -13.80 2.96 -6.05
N PHE A 156 -13.82 2.27 -7.17
CA PHE A 156 -13.28 2.74 -8.44
C PHE A 156 -13.93 4.07 -8.88
N ASN A 157 -15.26 4.14 -8.85
CA ASN A 157 -15.99 5.35 -9.22
C ASN A 157 -15.70 6.53 -8.27
N LYS A 158 -15.58 6.26 -6.96
CA LYS A 158 -15.17 7.28 -5.97
C LYS A 158 -13.77 7.82 -6.30
N ILE A 159 -12.83 6.95 -6.68
CA ILE A 159 -11.48 7.40 -7.07
C ILE A 159 -11.54 8.27 -8.32
N LEU A 160 -12.28 7.86 -9.36
CA LEU A 160 -12.41 8.66 -10.58
C LEU A 160 -12.99 10.05 -10.34
N SER A 161 -13.75 10.24 -9.27
CA SER A 161 -14.32 11.54 -8.93
C SER A 161 -13.35 12.52 -8.26
N VAL A 162 -12.18 12.04 -7.82
CA VAL A 162 -11.19 12.84 -7.08
C VAL A 162 -9.84 13.02 -7.80
N ILE A 163 -9.65 12.36 -8.95
CA ILE A 163 -8.41 12.45 -9.76
C ILE A 163 -8.55 13.32 -11.01
#